data_de56b5da3092955719d7df5a4c0bd7ce
#
_entry.id   de56b5da3092955719d7df5a4c0bd7ce
#
_cell.length_a   1.000
_cell.length_b   1.000
_cell.length_c   1.000
_cell.angle_alpha   90.00
_cell.angle_beta   90.00
_cell.angle_gamma   90.00
#
_symmetry.space_group_name_H-M   'P 1'
#
loop_
_entity.id
_entity.type
_entity.pdbx_description
1 polymer ?
#
loop_
_entity_poly.entity_id
_entity_poly.type
_entity_poly.pdbx_seq_one_letter_code
_entity_poly.pdbx_strand_id
1 'polypeptide(L)'
;MSASFGSGSYTYTVDATWGRGPELPSFGLVSGVACDSQDRVYVLQREPQPAMLVFSPEGRLLQTWGEQVFRMAHGVWIGPDGVAFCTDRAHTVTKWTLDGTLLATWGKAGEPGPPGQPFNEPARAMQTPAGDVFVADGYGQYRVHRLNADGELQRSWGVEGTGPGQFGWPVHSVWVDPRGRLLVTDRGNNRVQHFTLDGEYLGEWANLGSPNDVCLDSEGTVYIAEGGPGSTSRGPIVASHGPGVTIMDLDGQILARWGERGDAPGQFAASPHSLWVDSRGDFYVGEVTTHNRLQKFIRQR
;
A
#
# COMPACT_ATOMS: atom_id res chain seq x y z
N MET A 1 27.28 -13.04 9.92
CA MET A 1 26.92 -12.30 8.70
C MET A 1 25.41 -12.12 8.73
N SER A 2 24.90 -10.91 8.47
CA SER A 2 23.47 -10.68 8.33
C SER A 2 22.97 -11.43 7.09
N ALA A 3 21.76 -11.99 7.18
CA ALA A 3 21.13 -12.63 6.02
C ALA A 3 20.92 -11.62 4.89
N SER A 4 21.11 -12.06 3.65
CA SER A 4 20.89 -11.25 2.44
C SER A 4 19.67 -11.78 1.70
N PHE A 5 18.84 -10.89 1.19
CA PHE A 5 17.56 -11.15 0.52
C PHE A 5 17.55 -10.57 -0.88
N GLY A 6 16.81 -11.19 -1.78
CA GLY A 6 16.75 -10.76 -3.17
C GLY A 6 17.86 -11.35 -4.04
N SER A 7 18.14 -10.71 -5.18
CA SER A 7 19.11 -11.17 -6.18
C SER A 7 19.65 -10.04 -7.03
N GLY A 8 20.83 -10.24 -7.64
CA GLY A 8 21.44 -9.27 -8.55
C GLY A 8 21.62 -7.89 -7.93
N SER A 9 21.23 -6.86 -8.66
CA SER A 9 21.25 -5.47 -8.19
C SER A 9 20.19 -5.14 -7.13
N TYR A 10 19.28 -6.08 -6.86
CA TYR A 10 18.18 -5.94 -5.87
C TYR A 10 18.44 -6.86 -4.68
N THR A 11 19.58 -6.66 -4.03
CA THR A 11 20.01 -7.41 -2.84
C THR A 11 19.89 -6.51 -1.61
N TYR A 12 19.35 -7.03 -0.52
CA TYR A 12 19.03 -6.29 0.69
C TYR A 12 19.46 -7.00 1.96
N THR A 13 19.71 -6.21 3.00
CA THR A 13 19.81 -6.68 4.39
C THR A 13 18.69 -6.03 5.21
N VAL A 14 18.33 -6.63 6.35
CA VAL A 14 17.28 -6.07 7.22
C VAL A 14 17.89 -5.30 8.37
N ASP A 15 17.44 -4.07 8.58
CA ASP A 15 17.65 -3.34 9.83
C ASP A 15 16.60 -3.76 10.86
N ALA A 16 16.93 -4.69 11.73
CA ALA A 16 16.05 -5.19 12.76
C ALA A 16 15.83 -4.21 13.93
N THR A 17 16.59 -3.11 13.96
CA THR A 17 16.56 -2.11 15.05
C THR A 17 15.79 -0.86 14.66
N TRP A 18 15.55 -0.63 13.38
CA TRP A 18 14.87 0.57 12.88
C TRP A 18 13.48 0.76 13.51
N GLY A 19 13.20 1.98 13.98
CA GLY A 19 11.93 2.32 14.60
C GLY A 19 11.67 1.60 15.94
N ARG A 20 12.70 1.05 16.58
CA ARG A 20 12.62 0.36 17.87
C ARG A 20 13.50 1.01 18.91
N GLY A 21 13.01 1.04 20.14
CA GLY A 21 13.74 1.58 21.28
C GLY A 21 12.87 1.56 22.54
N PRO A 22 13.46 1.68 23.74
CA PRO A 22 12.72 1.60 25.01
C PRO A 22 11.72 2.76 25.19
N GLU A 23 11.93 3.87 24.51
CA GLU A 23 11.07 5.06 24.57
C GLU A 23 10.10 5.16 23.36
N LEU A 24 10.20 4.22 22.40
CA LEU A 24 9.32 4.21 21.23
C LEU A 24 8.09 3.35 21.51
N PRO A 25 6.91 3.77 21.03
CA PRO A 25 5.75 2.90 21.09
C PRO A 25 6.01 1.63 20.28
N SER A 26 5.56 0.49 20.78
CA SER A 26 5.51 -0.72 19.95
C SER A 26 4.58 -0.45 18.77
N PHE A 27 4.99 -0.86 17.57
CA PHE A 27 4.07 -0.80 16.44
C PHE A 27 2.80 -1.59 16.76
N GLY A 28 1.68 -0.96 16.51
CA GLY A 28 0.41 -1.64 16.42
C GLY A 28 0.26 -2.35 15.07
N LEU A 29 -0.95 -2.58 14.63
CA LEU A 29 -1.25 -3.13 13.32
C LEU A 29 -0.88 -2.11 12.23
N VAL A 30 0.27 -2.30 11.57
CA VAL A 30 0.77 -1.40 10.53
C VAL A 30 0.01 -1.63 9.23
N SER A 31 -0.90 -0.74 8.91
CA SER A 31 -1.75 -0.87 7.72
C SER A 31 -1.21 -0.14 6.50
N GLY A 32 -0.39 0.89 6.68
CA GLY A 32 0.19 1.67 5.60
C GLY A 32 1.59 2.16 5.91
N VAL A 33 2.43 2.29 4.89
CA VAL A 33 3.73 2.95 4.96
C VAL A 33 3.94 3.80 3.72
N ALA A 34 4.56 4.98 3.88
CA ALA A 34 4.99 5.85 2.80
C ALA A 34 6.23 6.65 3.23
N CYS A 35 7.00 7.14 2.26
CA CYS A 35 8.10 8.08 2.51
C CYS A 35 7.85 9.40 1.78
N ASP A 36 8.31 10.50 2.35
CA ASP A 36 8.32 11.79 1.67
C ASP A 36 9.65 12.05 0.95
N SER A 37 9.78 13.21 0.31
CA SER A 37 10.99 13.62 -0.41
C SER A 37 12.23 13.84 0.47
N GLN A 38 12.09 13.81 1.78
CA GLN A 38 13.18 13.86 2.76
C GLN A 38 13.47 12.48 3.38
N ASP A 39 12.91 11.42 2.82
CA ASP A 39 12.96 10.05 3.32
C ASP A 39 12.41 9.89 4.75
N ARG A 40 11.58 10.83 5.24
CA ARG A 40 10.82 10.60 6.47
C ARG A 40 9.78 9.52 6.22
N VAL A 41 9.64 8.61 7.17
CA VAL A 41 8.79 7.43 7.03
C VAL A 41 7.50 7.63 7.80
N TYR A 42 6.39 7.57 7.08
CA TYR A 42 5.03 7.71 7.60
C TYR A 42 4.43 6.33 7.76
N VAL A 43 4.15 5.95 8.99
CA VAL A 43 3.63 4.64 9.37
C VAL A 43 2.21 4.81 9.86
N LEU A 44 1.25 4.37 9.05
CA LEU A 44 -0.15 4.40 9.42
C LEU A 44 -0.47 3.11 10.19
N GLN A 45 -0.79 3.24 11.47
CA GLN A 45 -1.20 2.11 12.29
C GLN A 45 -2.69 2.16 12.59
N ARG A 46 -3.27 0.98 12.83
CA ARG A 46 -4.68 0.82 13.17
C ARG A 46 -4.90 0.59 14.66
N GLU A 47 -3.98 -0.09 15.31
CA GLU A 47 -4.05 -0.45 16.72
C GLU A 47 -2.73 -0.11 17.43
N PRO A 48 -2.71 0.11 18.75
CA PRO A 48 -3.85 0.10 19.69
C PRO A 48 -4.76 1.31 19.54
N GLN A 49 -4.26 2.38 18.92
CA GLN A 49 -5.01 3.58 18.56
C GLN A 49 -4.65 3.96 17.12
N PRO A 50 -5.64 4.14 16.22
CA PRO A 50 -5.37 4.57 14.86
C PRO A 50 -4.65 5.91 14.83
N ALA A 51 -3.47 5.94 14.20
CA ALA A 51 -2.64 7.14 14.10
C ALA A 51 -1.63 7.05 12.95
N MET A 52 -1.14 8.20 12.52
CA MET A 52 0.06 8.33 11.71
C MET A 52 1.26 8.57 12.63
N LEU A 53 2.25 7.71 12.55
CA LEU A 53 3.55 7.86 13.21
C LEU A 53 4.57 8.31 12.16
N VAL A 54 5.29 9.38 12.40
CA VAL A 54 6.30 9.90 11.46
C VAL A 54 7.69 9.73 12.06
N PHE A 55 8.54 9.04 11.32
CA PHE A 55 9.92 8.73 11.73
C PHE A 55 10.95 9.43 10.84
N SER A 56 12.11 9.73 11.41
CA SER A 56 13.28 10.07 10.59
C SER A 56 13.78 8.86 9.79
N PRO A 57 14.61 9.04 8.76
CA PRO A 57 15.24 7.93 8.02
C PRO A 57 16.00 6.94 8.91
N GLU A 58 16.52 7.41 10.07
CA GLU A 58 17.23 6.60 11.07
C GLU A 58 16.30 5.90 12.08
N GLY A 59 14.98 6.10 11.98
CA GLY A 59 14.00 5.44 12.85
C GLY A 59 13.68 6.16 14.15
N ARG A 60 13.98 7.47 14.28
CA ARG A 60 13.53 8.27 15.43
C ARG A 60 12.11 8.76 15.20
N LEU A 61 11.22 8.58 16.16
CA LEU A 61 9.88 9.15 16.11
C LEU A 61 9.96 10.69 16.17
N LEU A 62 9.37 11.36 15.21
CA LEU A 62 9.38 12.81 15.07
C LEU A 62 8.05 13.43 15.52
N GLN A 63 6.94 12.80 15.13
CA GLN A 63 5.59 13.27 15.46
C GLN A 63 4.56 12.15 15.31
N THR A 64 3.38 12.39 15.88
CA THR A 64 2.19 11.53 15.73
C THR A 64 0.98 12.43 15.51
N TRP A 65 0.06 12.00 14.60
CA TRP A 65 -1.15 12.76 14.32
C TRP A 65 -2.29 11.86 13.81
N GLY A 66 -3.51 12.41 13.75
CA GLY A 66 -4.68 11.76 13.17
C GLY A 66 -5.50 10.91 14.13
N GLU A 67 -5.14 10.78 15.41
CA GLU A 67 -5.78 9.91 16.41
C GLU A 67 -7.28 10.21 16.60
N GLN A 68 -7.70 11.43 16.34
CA GLN A 68 -9.10 11.85 16.49
C GLN A 68 -9.92 11.64 15.22
N VAL A 69 -9.28 11.34 14.09
CA VAL A 69 -9.90 11.24 12.76
C VAL A 69 -10.01 9.81 12.30
N PHE A 70 -8.91 9.05 12.40
CA PHE A 70 -8.89 7.66 11.96
C PHE A 70 -9.73 6.75 12.87
N ARG A 71 -10.46 5.82 12.24
CA ARG A 71 -11.26 4.79 12.92
C ARG A 71 -10.79 3.38 12.57
N MET A 72 -10.60 3.12 11.28
CA MET A 72 -10.10 1.86 10.73
C MET A 72 -9.09 2.17 9.63
N ALA A 73 -8.04 2.91 10.00
CA ALA A 73 -6.98 3.36 9.10
C ALA A 73 -6.45 2.23 8.21
N HIS A 74 -6.27 2.48 6.90
CA HIS A 74 -5.88 1.41 5.99
C HIS A 74 -4.70 1.74 5.09
N GLY A 75 -4.77 2.72 4.22
CA GLY A 75 -3.70 3.06 3.27
C GLY A 75 -3.21 4.48 3.43
N VAL A 76 -1.95 4.72 3.09
CA VAL A 76 -1.34 6.05 3.00
C VAL A 76 -0.56 6.17 1.70
N TRP A 77 -0.68 7.30 1.05
CA TRP A 77 0.14 7.71 -0.08
C TRP A 77 0.60 9.15 0.12
N ILE A 78 1.85 9.44 -0.24
CA ILE A 78 2.43 10.78 -0.13
C ILE A 78 2.83 11.23 -1.53
N GLY A 79 2.31 12.40 -1.93
CA GLY A 79 2.64 13.04 -3.19
C GLY A 79 3.93 13.86 -3.14
N PRO A 80 4.52 14.10 -4.31
CA PRO A 80 5.73 14.93 -4.41
C PRO A 80 5.50 16.39 -4.03
N ASP A 81 4.23 16.83 -4.00
CA ASP A 81 3.79 18.16 -3.56
C ASP A 81 3.69 18.30 -2.02
N GLY A 82 4.05 17.25 -1.27
CA GLY A 82 4.00 17.26 0.18
C GLY A 82 2.60 17.12 0.77
N VAL A 83 1.70 16.42 0.07
CA VAL A 83 0.36 16.08 0.55
C VAL A 83 0.26 14.58 0.80
N ALA A 84 -0.38 14.19 1.90
CA ALA A 84 -0.72 12.81 2.19
C ALA A 84 -2.20 12.54 1.92
N PHE A 85 -2.49 11.40 1.28
CA PHE A 85 -3.83 10.83 1.20
C PHE A 85 -3.89 9.57 2.06
N CYS A 86 -4.85 9.55 3.00
CA CYS A 86 -5.09 8.40 3.85
C CYS A 86 -6.48 7.84 3.58
N THR A 87 -6.58 6.53 3.48
CA THR A 87 -7.86 5.83 3.41
C THR A 87 -8.22 5.23 4.75
N ASP A 88 -9.50 5.24 5.04
CA ASP A 88 -10.07 4.61 6.24
C ASP A 88 -11.24 3.73 5.83
N ARG A 89 -11.21 2.46 6.23
CA ARG A 89 -12.28 1.51 5.94
C ARG A 89 -13.61 1.87 6.62
N ALA A 90 -13.63 2.88 7.48
CA ALA A 90 -14.86 3.53 7.90
C ALA A 90 -15.46 4.47 6.83
N HIS A 91 -15.20 4.20 5.54
CA HIS A 91 -15.80 4.83 4.34
C HIS A 91 -15.31 6.25 4.06
N THR A 92 -14.05 6.57 4.39
CA THR A 92 -13.49 7.89 4.12
C THR A 92 -12.13 7.85 3.44
N VAL A 93 -11.87 8.90 2.67
CA VAL A 93 -10.52 9.29 2.21
C VAL A 93 -10.25 10.68 2.76
N THR A 94 -9.07 10.88 3.35
CA THR A 94 -8.67 12.15 3.96
C THR A 94 -7.39 12.67 3.31
N LYS A 95 -7.31 13.98 3.14
CA LYS A 95 -6.16 14.71 2.60
C LYS A 95 -5.51 15.52 3.72
N TRP A 96 -4.18 15.46 3.83
CA TRP A 96 -3.41 16.05 4.92
C TRP A 96 -2.16 16.76 4.41
N THR A 97 -1.71 17.76 5.16
CA THR A 97 -0.32 18.21 5.08
C THR A 97 0.59 17.20 5.79
N LEU A 98 1.88 17.25 5.55
CA LEU A 98 2.83 16.32 6.18
C LEU A 98 3.10 16.63 7.66
N ASP A 99 2.66 17.78 8.16
CA ASP A 99 2.68 18.13 9.58
C ASP A 99 1.42 17.74 10.36
N GLY A 100 0.46 17.05 9.68
CA GLY A 100 -0.75 16.53 10.30
C GLY A 100 -1.94 17.48 10.30
N THR A 101 -1.93 18.54 9.50
CA THR A 101 -3.12 19.38 9.30
C THR A 101 -4.09 18.71 8.33
N LEU A 102 -5.31 18.44 8.77
CA LEU A 102 -6.37 17.89 7.92
C LEU A 102 -6.86 18.97 6.93
N LEU A 103 -6.74 18.68 5.63
CA LEU A 103 -7.14 19.59 4.55
C LEU A 103 -8.54 19.28 4.02
N ALA A 104 -8.89 17.99 3.89
CA ALA A 104 -10.19 17.55 3.39
C ALA A 104 -10.55 16.17 3.92
N THR A 105 -11.86 15.92 3.99
CA THR A 105 -12.43 14.58 4.24
C THR A 105 -13.49 14.33 3.17
N TRP A 106 -13.34 13.23 2.45
CA TRP A 106 -14.30 12.77 1.45
C TRP A 106 -14.95 11.48 1.95
N GLY A 107 -16.25 11.33 1.68
CA GLY A 107 -17.08 10.29 2.28
C GLY A 107 -17.57 10.67 3.67
N LYS A 108 -18.27 9.75 4.32
CA LYS A 108 -18.85 9.95 5.66
C LYS A 108 -18.53 8.75 6.56
N ALA A 109 -17.83 9.01 7.65
CA ALA A 109 -17.39 7.95 8.54
C ALA A 109 -18.55 7.15 9.15
N GLY A 110 -18.54 5.83 8.90
CA GLY A 110 -19.59 4.90 9.34
C GLY A 110 -20.77 4.79 8.38
N GLU A 111 -20.77 5.50 7.25
CA GLU A 111 -21.85 5.44 6.26
C GLU A 111 -21.28 5.06 4.89
N PRO A 112 -21.52 3.82 4.41
CA PRO A 112 -21.05 3.41 3.08
C PRO A 112 -21.78 4.21 1.99
N GLY A 113 -21.04 4.57 0.94
CA GLY A 113 -21.62 5.13 -0.28
C GLY A 113 -22.58 4.14 -0.96
N PRO A 114 -23.53 4.62 -1.78
CA PRO A 114 -24.37 3.75 -2.59
C PRO A 114 -23.54 2.88 -3.53
N PRO A 115 -24.05 1.72 -3.99
CA PRO A 115 -23.32 0.86 -4.91
C PRO A 115 -22.77 1.62 -6.14
N GLY A 116 -21.47 1.46 -6.43
CA GLY A 116 -20.79 2.15 -7.51
C GLY A 116 -20.39 3.60 -7.23
N GLN A 117 -20.72 4.13 -6.08
CA GLN A 117 -20.31 5.46 -5.60
C GLN A 117 -19.20 5.34 -4.54
N PRO A 118 -18.36 6.36 -4.34
CA PRO A 118 -17.40 6.38 -3.24
C PRO A 118 -18.10 6.73 -1.92
N PHE A 119 -17.71 6.14 -0.79
CA PHE A 119 -16.74 5.07 -0.61
C PHE A 119 -17.38 3.93 0.16
N ASN A 120 -16.93 2.69 -0.12
CA ASN A 120 -17.37 1.53 0.66
C ASN A 120 -16.15 0.68 1.08
N GLU A 121 -15.52 1.08 2.17
CA GLU A 121 -14.28 0.54 2.72
C GLU A 121 -13.07 0.67 1.75
N PRO A 122 -12.65 1.93 1.41
CA PRO A 122 -11.53 2.18 0.51
C PRO A 122 -10.21 1.68 1.08
N ALA A 123 -9.36 1.13 0.20
CA ALA A 123 -8.09 0.50 0.57
C ALA A 123 -6.88 1.43 0.34
N ARG A 124 -6.79 2.09 -0.81
CA ARG A 124 -5.67 2.97 -1.17
C ARG A 124 -6.16 4.14 -2.02
N ALA A 125 -5.56 5.30 -1.81
CA ALA A 125 -5.73 6.47 -2.67
C ALA A 125 -4.37 7.00 -3.12
N MET A 126 -4.31 7.60 -4.32
CA MET A 126 -3.15 8.34 -4.81
C MET A 126 -3.60 9.51 -5.69
N GLN A 127 -2.78 10.56 -5.79
CA GLN A 127 -3.03 11.69 -6.66
C GLN A 127 -2.01 11.75 -7.80
N THR A 128 -2.47 12.07 -9.00
CA THR A 128 -1.60 12.36 -10.15
C THR A 128 -1.09 13.81 -10.09
N PRO A 129 -0.01 14.15 -10.81
CA PRO A 129 0.43 15.54 -10.94
C PRO A 129 -0.62 16.48 -11.56
N ALA A 130 -1.58 15.94 -12.33
CA ALA A 130 -2.69 16.70 -12.89
C ALA A 130 -3.82 16.99 -11.88
N GLY A 131 -3.75 16.40 -10.67
CA GLY A 131 -4.72 16.61 -9.60
C GLY A 131 -5.78 15.52 -9.49
N ASP A 132 -5.91 14.61 -10.45
CA ASP A 132 -6.84 13.49 -10.35
C ASP A 132 -6.46 12.55 -9.20
N VAL A 133 -7.45 12.08 -8.46
CA VAL A 133 -7.25 11.12 -7.36
C VAL A 133 -7.88 9.79 -7.74
N PHE A 134 -7.07 8.73 -7.71
CA PHE A 134 -7.51 7.36 -7.90
C PHE A 134 -7.65 6.66 -6.56
N VAL A 135 -8.75 5.92 -6.39
CA VAL A 135 -9.03 5.19 -5.15
C VAL A 135 -9.40 3.74 -5.46
N ALA A 136 -8.66 2.79 -4.90
CA ALA A 136 -9.08 1.39 -4.81
C ALA A 136 -10.13 1.28 -3.69
N ASP A 137 -11.38 1.02 -4.05
CA ASP A 137 -12.49 0.89 -3.10
C ASP A 137 -12.99 -0.56 -3.13
N GLY A 138 -12.24 -1.45 -2.47
CA GLY A 138 -12.30 -2.88 -2.72
C GLY A 138 -12.76 -3.75 -1.58
N TYR A 139 -12.86 -3.28 -0.34
CA TYR A 139 -13.30 -4.15 0.75
C TYR A 139 -14.81 -4.29 0.83
N GLY A 140 -15.56 -3.23 0.58
CA GLY A 140 -17.02 -3.23 0.55
C GLY A 140 -17.61 -3.37 -0.85
N GLN A 141 -16.81 -3.11 -1.89
CA GLN A 141 -17.20 -3.25 -3.30
C GLN A 141 -15.98 -3.58 -4.17
N TYR A 142 -16.17 -3.69 -5.50
CA TYR A 142 -15.14 -4.08 -6.46
C TYR A 142 -14.87 -2.93 -7.43
N ARG A 143 -14.42 -1.76 -6.88
CA ARG A 143 -14.35 -0.53 -7.67
C ARG A 143 -12.98 0.14 -7.61
N VAL A 144 -12.68 0.82 -8.71
CA VAL A 144 -11.71 1.91 -8.74
C VAL A 144 -12.47 3.19 -9.07
N HIS A 145 -12.21 4.26 -8.33
CA HIS A 145 -12.78 5.57 -8.56
C HIS A 145 -11.72 6.54 -9.04
N ARG A 146 -12.05 7.36 -10.03
CA ARG A 146 -11.32 8.60 -10.37
C ARG A 146 -12.12 9.78 -9.86
N LEU A 147 -11.48 10.60 -9.05
CA LEU A 147 -12.04 11.82 -8.49
C LEU A 147 -11.22 13.01 -9.03
N ASN A 148 -11.82 14.20 -9.07
CA ASN A 148 -11.05 15.43 -9.26
C ASN A 148 -10.33 15.85 -7.96
N ALA A 149 -9.58 16.94 -7.99
CA ALA A 149 -8.81 17.45 -6.85
C ALA A 149 -9.67 17.85 -5.64
N ASP A 150 -10.98 18.11 -5.86
CA ASP A 150 -11.96 18.46 -4.82
C ASP A 150 -12.67 17.23 -4.24
N GLY A 151 -12.39 16.04 -4.78
CA GLY A 151 -12.99 14.78 -4.34
C GLY A 151 -14.31 14.42 -5.02
N GLU A 152 -14.66 15.11 -6.09
CA GLU A 152 -15.89 14.80 -6.85
C GLU A 152 -15.64 13.66 -7.82
N LEU A 153 -16.56 12.67 -7.83
CA LEU A 153 -16.47 11.49 -8.69
C LEU A 153 -16.54 11.89 -10.16
N GLN A 154 -15.51 11.53 -10.91
CA GLN A 154 -15.43 11.68 -12.36
C GLN A 154 -15.78 10.36 -13.07
N ARG A 155 -15.28 9.25 -12.54
CA ARG A 155 -15.49 7.92 -13.11
C ARG A 155 -15.37 6.82 -12.06
N SER A 156 -16.12 5.74 -12.27
CA SER A 156 -16.04 4.52 -11.48
C SER A 156 -16.11 3.30 -12.39
N TRP A 157 -15.24 2.31 -12.18
CA TRP A 157 -15.25 1.06 -12.94
C TRP A 157 -14.89 -0.13 -12.08
N GLY A 158 -15.08 -1.32 -12.62
CA GLY A 158 -14.86 -2.59 -11.99
C GLY A 158 -16.15 -3.23 -11.49
N VAL A 159 -16.16 -4.53 -11.51
CA VAL A 159 -17.20 -5.41 -10.96
C VAL A 159 -16.55 -6.68 -10.46
N GLU A 160 -17.25 -7.46 -9.64
CA GLU A 160 -16.77 -8.77 -9.22
C GLU A 160 -16.54 -9.72 -10.40
N GLY A 161 -15.41 -10.44 -10.39
CA GLY A 161 -15.10 -11.46 -11.37
C GLY A 161 -13.62 -11.67 -11.60
N THR A 162 -13.28 -12.46 -12.63
CA THR A 162 -11.91 -12.86 -12.98
C THR A 162 -11.45 -12.40 -14.37
N GLY A 163 -12.36 -11.85 -15.16
CA GLY A 163 -12.05 -11.35 -16.51
C GLY A 163 -11.32 -10.00 -16.51
N PRO A 164 -10.93 -9.49 -17.69
CA PRO A 164 -10.36 -8.16 -17.86
C PRO A 164 -11.27 -7.07 -17.27
N GLY A 165 -10.73 -6.18 -16.44
CA GLY A 165 -11.49 -5.11 -15.79
C GLY A 165 -12.45 -5.56 -14.68
N GLN A 166 -12.52 -6.87 -14.41
CA GLN A 166 -13.21 -7.44 -13.25
C GLN A 166 -12.21 -7.65 -12.11
N PHE A 167 -12.68 -7.69 -10.88
CA PHE A 167 -11.82 -7.80 -9.70
C PHE A 167 -12.25 -8.92 -8.75
N GLY A 168 -11.27 -9.63 -8.19
CA GLY A 168 -11.42 -10.43 -6.99
C GLY A 168 -11.37 -9.58 -5.72
N TRP A 169 -11.85 -10.12 -4.62
CA TRP A 169 -11.84 -9.40 -3.34
C TRP A 169 -10.49 -9.50 -2.61
N PRO A 170 -9.98 -8.36 -2.11
CA PRO A 170 -10.33 -6.97 -2.40
C PRO A 170 -9.54 -6.38 -3.57
N VAL A 171 -10.04 -5.30 -4.16
CA VAL A 171 -9.23 -4.35 -4.94
C VAL A 171 -8.43 -3.53 -3.94
N HIS A 172 -7.08 -3.62 -3.96
CA HIS A 172 -6.35 -3.24 -2.75
C HIS A 172 -5.45 -2.01 -2.88
N SER A 173 -4.73 -1.86 -3.97
CA SER A 173 -3.84 -0.71 -4.17
C SER A 173 -3.94 -0.16 -5.59
N VAL A 174 -3.56 1.10 -5.75
CA VAL A 174 -3.46 1.80 -7.03
C VAL A 174 -2.15 2.58 -7.10
N TRP A 175 -1.55 2.63 -8.32
CA TRP A 175 -0.37 3.43 -8.62
C TRP A 175 -0.35 3.85 -10.08
N VAL A 176 0.01 5.09 -10.38
CA VAL A 176 0.23 5.53 -11.77
C VAL A 176 1.71 5.41 -12.09
N ASP A 177 2.03 4.64 -13.12
CA ASP A 177 3.40 4.40 -13.56
C ASP A 177 3.92 5.51 -14.50
N PRO A 178 5.24 5.57 -14.77
CA PRO A 178 5.83 6.56 -15.68
C PRO A 178 5.33 6.47 -17.14
N ARG A 179 4.71 5.35 -17.53
CA ARG A 179 4.07 5.18 -18.86
C ARG A 179 2.65 5.74 -18.90
N GLY A 180 2.17 6.32 -17.79
CA GLY A 180 0.81 6.85 -17.66
C GLY A 180 -0.27 5.78 -17.51
N ARG A 181 0.09 4.55 -17.11
CA ARG A 181 -0.86 3.49 -16.81
C ARG A 181 -1.23 3.52 -15.33
N LEU A 182 -2.49 3.28 -15.03
CA LEU A 182 -2.94 2.98 -13.67
C LEU A 182 -2.75 1.49 -13.40
N LEU A 183 -1.90 1.16 -12.47
CA LEU A 183 -1.70 -0.18 -11.92
C LEU A 183 -2.68 -0.39 -10.78
N VAL A 184 -3.40 -1.51 -10.79
CA VAL A 184 -4.39 -1.86 -9.77
C VAL A 184 -4.11 -3.25 -9.25
N THR A 185 -3.84 -3.39 -7.95
CA THR A 185 -3.67 -4.71 -7.35
C THR A 185 -5.04 -5.39 -7.19
N ASP A 186 -5.22 -6.45 -7.95
CA ASP A 186 -6.37 -7.33 -7.90
C ASP A 186 -6.01 -8.56 -7.04
N ARG A 187 -6.02 -8.32 -5.72
CA ARG A 187 -5.49 -9.24 -4.72
C ARG A 187 -6.13 -10.61 -4.78
N GLY A 188 -7.46 -10.65 -4.90
CA GLY A 188 -8.21 -11.91 -4.93
C GLY A 188 -7.94 -12.75 -6.16
N ASN A 189 -7.48 -12.15 -7.26
CA ASN A 189 -7.14 -12.82 -8.51
C ASN A 189 -5.63 -13.00 -8.73
N ASN A 190 -4.79 -12.68 -7.74
CA ASN A 190 -3.33 -12.84 -7.80
C ASN A 190 -2.66 -12.13 -8.99
N ARG A 191 -3.10 -10.90 -9.29
CA ARG A 191 -2.60 -10.12 -10.41
C ARG A 191 -2.56 -8.62 -10.12
N VAL A 192 -1.81 -7.89 -10.94
CA VAL A 192 -1.93 -6.43 -11.08
C VAL A 192 -2.48 -6.15 -12.46
N GLN A 193 -3.63 -5.51 -12.56
CA GLN A 193 -4.21 -5.07 -13.81
C GLN A 193 -3.74 -3.68 -14.18
N HIS A 194 -3.61 -3.40 -15.48
CA HIS A 194 -3.22 -2.11 -16.03
C HIS A 194 -4.39 -1.49 -16.76
N PHE A 195 -4.59 -0.19 -16.50
CA PHE A 195 -5.66 0.58 -17.13
C PHE A 195 -5.11 1.90 -17.70
N THR A 196 -5.82 2.47 -18.66
CA THR A 196 -5.70 3.90 -18.92
C THR A 196 -6.22 4.68 -17.71
N LEU A 197 -5.90 5.98 -17.61
CA LEU A 197 -6.46 6.84 -16.55
C LEU A 197 -7.98 7.01 -16.66
N ASP A 198 -8.55 6.63 -17.81
CA ASP A 198 -10.00 6.58 -18.05
C ASP A 198 -10.61 5.20 -17.74
N GLY A 199 -9.84 4.24 -17.23
CA GLY A 199 -10.32 2.94 -16.78
C GLY A 199 -10.50 1.90 -17.90
N GLU A 200 -9.89 2.09 -19.07
CA GLU A 200 -9.84 1.08 -20.11
C GLU A 200 -8.75 0.06 -19.80
N TYR A 201 -9.08 -1.23 -19.85
CA TYR A 201 -8.13 -2.31 -19.59
C TYR A 201 -7.05 -2.38 -20.67
N LEU A 202 -5.78 -2.46 -20.25
CA LEU A 202 -4.61 -2.54 -21.13
C LEU A 202 -3.88 -3.87 -21.05
N GLY A 203 -3.96 -4.58 -19.93
CA GLY A 203 -3.23 -5.81 -19.69
C GLY A 203 -3.08 -6.13 -18.21
N GLU A 204 -2.26 -7.11 -17.89
CA GLU A 204 -2.03 -7.52 -16.51
C GLU A 204 -0.67 -8.18 -16.29
N TRP A 205 -0.17 -8.14 -15.08
CA TRP A 205 0.88 -9.02 -14.56
C TRP A 205 0.22 -10.09 -13.70
N ALA A 206 0.26 -11.34 -14.16
CA ALA A 206 -0.34 -12.48 -13.49
C ALA A 206 0.68 -13.25 -12.62
N ASN A 207 0.20 -14.28 -11.94
CA ASN A 207 1.00 -15.19 -11.11
C ASN A 207 1.74 -14.48 -9.97
N LEU A 208 1.06 -13.52 -9.35
CA LEU A 208 1.50 -12.87 -8.13
C LEU A 208 0.93 -13.56 -6.89
N GLY A 209 1.61 -13.40 -5.75
CA GLY A 209 1.24 -14.04 -4.49
C GLY A 209 0.23 -13.24 -3.66
N SER A 210 -0.98 -12.98 -4.15
CA SER A 210 -1.96 -12.14 -3.45
C SER A 210 -1.41 -10.71 -3.21
N PRO A 211 -1.25 -9.89 -4.29
CA PRO A 211 -0.60 -8.59 -4.19
C PRO A 211 -1.43 -7.61 -3.36
N ASN A 212 -0.87 -7.17 -2.24
CA ASN A 212 -1.49 -6.18 -1.36
C ASN A 212 -1.17 -4.76 -1.78
N ASP A 213 0.09 -4.46 -2.02
CA ASP A 213 0.52 -3.10 -2.34
C ASP A 213 1.48 -3.09 -3.52
N VAL A 214 1.50 -1.97 -4.22
CA VAL A 214 2.43 -1.69 -5.31
C VAL A 214 2.95 -0.27 -5.17
N CYS A 215 4.25 -0.09 -5.28
CA CYS A 215 4.88 1.21 -5.44
C CYS A 215 6.03 1.14 -6.43
N LEU A 216 6.50 2.29 -6.87
CA LEU A 216 7.62 2.40 -7.79
C LEU A 216 8.71 3.31 -7.21
N ASP A 217 9.97 3.00 -7.52
CA ASP A 217 11.07 3.94 -7.30
C ASP A 217 11.14 4.99 -8.43
N SER A 218 12.07 5.93 -8.30
CA SER A 218 12.28 7.01 -9.29
C SER A 218 12.79 6.52 -10.65
N GLU A 219 13.32 5.30 -10.71
CA GLU A 219 13.81 4.65 -11.94
C GLU A 219 12.69 3.88 -12.65
N GLY A 220 11.52 3.76 -12.02
CA GLY A 220 10.38 3.00 -12.52
C GLY A 220 10.42 1.52 -12.18
N THR A 221 11.29 1.11 -11.27
CA THR A 221 11.26 -0.27 -10.73
C THR A 221 10.02 -0.47 -9.88
N VAL A 222 9.32 -1.55 -10.11
CA VAL A 222 8.07 -1.90 -9.43
C VAL A 222 8.36 -2.80 -8.22
N TYR A 223 7.83 -2.43 -7.08
CA TYR A 223 7.89 -3.20 -5.83
C TYR A 223 6.49 -3.63 -5.43
N ILE A 224 6.29 -4.92 -5.16
CA ILE A 224 4.99 -5.49 -4.80
C ILE A 224 5.10 -6.22 -3.46
N ALA A 225 4.24 -5.86 -2.52
CA ALA A 225 4.05 -6.61 -1.28
C ALA A 225 3.03 -7.73 -1.54
N GLU A 226 3.43 -8.97 -1.31
CA GLU A 226 2.63 -10.16 -1.57
C GLU A 226 2.22 -10.84 -0.26
N GLY A 227 0.92 -10.95 -0.02
CA GLY A 227 0.38 -11.54 1.20
C GLY A 227 0.52 -13.06 1.28
N GLY A 228 0.66 -13.71 0.14
CA GLY A 228 0.66 -15.16 0.03
C GLY A 228 -0.70 -15.81 0.30
N PRO A 229 -0.72 -17.16 0.36
CA PRO A 229 -1.94 -17.89 0.69
C PRO A 229 -2.39 -17.58 2.13
N GLY A 230 -3.69 -17.52 2.33
CA GLY A 230 -4.24 -17.16 3.63
C GLY A 230 -5.74 -17.41 3.73
N SER A 231 -6.33 -16.92 4.81
CA SER A 231 -7.77 -17.00 5.04
C SER A 231 -8.31 -15.61 5.36
N THR A 232 -9.50 -15.34 4.89
CA THR A 232 -10.22 -14.08 5.12
C THR A 232 -11.65 -14.37 5.56
N SER A 233 -12.37 -13.34 5.98
CA SER A 233 -13.81 -13.46 6.28
C SER A 233 -14.66 -13.85 5.06
N ARG A 234 -14.13 -13.71 3.85
CA ARG A 234 -14.79 -14.10 2.58
C ARG A 234 -14.26 -15.41 2.01
N GLY A 235 -13.44 -16.14 2.75
CA GLY A 235 -12.90 -17.43 2.35
C GLY A 235 -11.38 -17.44 2.16
N PRO A 236 -10.83 -18.56 1.66
CA PRO A 236 -9.40 -18.71 1.47
C PRO A 236 -8.87 -17.83 0.33
N ILE A 237 -7.68 -17.29 0.50
CA ILE A 237 -6.87 -16.73 -0.58
C ILE A 237 -5.92 -17.84 -1.05
N VAL A 238 -6.06 -18.24 -2.30
CA VAL A 238 -5.20 -19.24 -2.93
C VAL A 238 -4.13 -18.51 -3.73
N ALA A 239 -2.88 -18.62 -3.31
CA ALA A 239 -1.73 -18.07 -4.02
C ALA A 239 -0.65 -19.14 -4.14
N SER A 240 0.12 -19.09 -5.23
CA SER A 240 1.16 -20.09 -5.53
C SER A 240 2.44 -19.86 -4.75
N HIS A 241 2.63 -18.69 -4.17
CA HIS A 241 3.82 -18.28 -3.42
C HIS A 241 3.49 -17.13 -2.44
N GLY A 242 4.50 -16.68 -1.73
CA GLY A 242 4.37 -15.67 -0.67
C GLY A 242 4.13 -16.30 0.71
N PRO A 243 4.10 -15.52 1.78
CA PRO A 243 4.23 -14.07 1.81
C PRO A 243 5.62 -13.61 1.34
N GLY A 244 5.70 -12.39 0.77
CA GLY A 244 7.00 -11.93 0.28
C GLY A 244 6.97 -10.57 -0.41
N VAL A 245 8.07 -10.30 -1.10
CA VAL A 245 8.26 -9.12 -1.93
C VAL A 245 8.70 -9.55 -3.33
N THR A 246 8.06 -8.99 -4.35
CA THR A 246 8.46 -9.12 -5.74
C THR A 246 8.91 -7.76 -6.26
N ILE A 247 10.07 -7.75 -6.92
CA ILE A 247 10.62 -6.59 -7.62
C ILE A 247 10.65 -6.93 -9.11
N MET A 248 10.12 -6.04 -9.95
CA MET A 248 10.04 -6.25 -11.39
C MET A 248 10.25 -4.95 -12.16
N ASP A 249 10.48 -5.06 -13.45
CA ASP A 249 10.44 -3.93 -14.36
C ASP A 249 9.00 -3.61 -14.82
N LEU A 250 8.85 -2.53 -15.60
CA LEU A 250 7.55 -2.09 -16.14
C LEU A 250 7.00 -3.02 -17.24
N ASP A 251 7.77 -3.99 -17.70
CA ASP A 251 7.34 -5.01 -18.65
C ASP A 251 6.90 -6.31 -17.96
N GLY A 252 7.04 -6.35 -16.61
CA GLY A 252 6.64 -7.48 -15.77
C GLY A 252 7.72 -8.55 -15.63
N GLN A 253 8.96 -8.28 -16.06
CA GLN A 253 10.07 -9.17 -15.82
C GLN A 253 10.48 -9.11 -14.35
N ILE A 254 10.50 -10.25 -13.69
CA ILE A 254 10.91 -10.35 -12.28
C ILE A 254 12.43 -10.18 -12.19
N LEU A 255 12.86 -9.18 -11.45
CA LEU A 255 14.25 -8.85 -11.17
C LEU A 255 14.72 -9.52 -9.87
N ALA A 256 13.85 -9.57 -8.87
CA ALA A 256 14.07 -10.29 -7.63
C ALA A 256 12.74 -10.70 -7.00
N ARG A 257 12.73 -11.83 -6.31
CA ARG A 257 11.58 -12.28 -5.51
C ARG A 257 12.08 -13.09 -4.32
N TRP A 258 11.57 -12.82 -3.15
CA TRP A 258 11.84 -13.63 -1.95
C TRP A 258 10.71 -13.48 -0.94
N GLY A 259 10.71 -14.34 0.02
CA GLY A 259 9.85 -14.32 1.20
C GLY A 259 9.47 -15.72 1.62
N GLU A 260 9.37 -15.85 2.92
CA GLU A 260 8.90 -17.08 3.58
C GLU A 260 8.24 -16.72 4.90
N ARG A 261 7.42 -17.61 5.42
CA ARG A 261 6.81 -17.43 6.74
C ARG A 261 7.83 -17.62 7.84
N GLY A 262 7.81 -16.72 8.82
CA GLY A 262 8.63 -16.80 10.02
C GLY A 262 8.80 -15.46 10.72
N ASP A 263 9.40 -15.49 11.91
CA ASP A 263 9.59 -14.32 12.78
C ASP A 263 10.98 -13.70 12.66
N ALA A 264 11.92 -14.37 12.00
CA ALA A 264 13.27 -13.84 11.83
C ALA A 264 13.27 -12.59 10.92
N PRO A 265 14.27 -11.71 11.06
CA PRO A 265 14.43 -10.59 10.14
C PRO A 265 14.47 -11.06 8.68
N GLY A 266 13.65 -10.43 7.81
CA GLY A 266 13.51 -10.79 6.40
C GLY A 266 12.51 -11.90 6.11
N GLN A 267 12.04 -12.64 7.10
CA GLN A 267 10.86 -13.49 7.02
C GLN A 267 9.60 -12.68 7.32
N PHE A 268 8.43 -13.19 6.98
CA PHE A 268 7.15 -12.53 7.20
C PHE A 268 6.24 -13.38 8.10
N ALA A 269 6.05 -12.92 9.33
CA ALA A 269 5.19 -13.60 10.31
C ALA A 269 3.71 -13.47 9.95
N ALA A 270 3.37 -12.37 9.31
CA ALA A 270 2.03 -12.05 8.84
C ALA A 270 2.05 -11.70 7.34
N SER A 271 0.97 -11.10 6.86
CA SER A 271 0.87 -10.67 5.46
C SER A 271 1.62 -9.35 5.25
N PRO A 272 2.66 -9.28 4.39
CA PRO A 272 3.12 -8.02 3.83
C PRO A 272 1.93 -7.26 3.25
N HIS A 273 1.62 -6.10 3.86
CA HIS A 273 0.37 -5.40 3.55
C HIS A 273 0.60 -4.07 2.84
N SER A 274 1.63 -3.36 3.24
CA SER A 274 2.04 -2.11 2.63
C SER A 274 3.54 -2.11 2.38
N LEU A 275 3.95 -1.40 1.33
CA LEU A 275 5.34 -1.29 0.94
C LEU A 275 5.61 0.11 0.39
N TRP A 276 6.79 0.67 0.68
CA TRP A 276 7.28 1.91 0.08
C TRP A 276 8.80 1.90 -0.03
N VAL A 277 9.32 2.37 -1.16
CA VAL A 277 10.74 2.53 -1.43
C VAL A 277 11.15 3.99 -1.24
N ASP A 278 12.26 4.24 -0.53
CA ASP A 278 12.81 5.59 -0.33
C ASP A 278 13.78 5.99 -1.47
N SER A 279 14.28 7.23 -1.43
CA SER A 279 15.16 7.79 -2.46
C SER A 279 16.51 7.06 -2.61
N ARG A 280 16.91 6.27 -1.60
CA ARG A 280 18.14 5.48 -1.57
C ARG A 280 17.94 4.08 -2.12
N GLY A 281 16.69 3.70 -2.39
CA GLY A 281 16.31 2.35 -2.78
C GLY A 281 16.19 1.39 -1.60
N ASP A 282 16.25 1.89 -0.35
CA ASP A 282 15.81 1.14 0.83
C ASP A 282 14.29 1.08 0.80
N PHE A 283 13.70 0.01 1.34
CA PHE A 283 12.24 -0.05 1.40
C PHE A 283 11.73 -0.57 2.74
N TYR A 284 10.48 -0.25 3.00
CA TYR A 284 9.78 -0.55 4.24
C TYR A 284 8.59 -1.44 3.95
N VAL A 285 8.39 -2.48 4.76
CA VAL A 285 7.22 -3.37 4.66
C VAL A 285 6.48 -3.41 5.97
N GLY A 286 5.21 -3.01 5.94
CA GLY A 286 4.29 -3.16 7.06
C GLY A 286 3.56 -4.50 6.98
N GLU A 287 3.47 -5.19 8.11
CA GLU A 287 2.75 -6.45 8.24
C GLU A 287 1.47 -6.26 9.07
N VAL A 288 0.38 -6.87 8.61
CA VAL A 288 -0.92 -6.85 9.31
C VAL A 288 -1.31 -8.25 9.77
N THR A 289 -2.12 -8.32 10.77
CA THR A 289 -2.82 -9.40 11.44
C THR A 289 -2.28 -9.71 12.83
N THR A 290 -1.54 -10.79 13.06
CA THR A 290 -1.19 -11.25 14.41
C THR A 290 0.15 -10.73 14.93
N HIS A 291 1.01 -10.30 14.03
CA HIS A 291 2.32 -9.74 14.36
C HIS A 291 2.43 -8.35 13.77
N ASN A 292 2.36 -7.38 14.65
CA ASN A 292 2.41 -5.97 14.29
C ASN A 292 3.85 -5.57 14.08
N ARG A 293 4.30 -5.55 12.82
CA ARG A 293 5.70 -5.34 12.50
C ARG A 293 5.87 -4.43 11.30
N LEU A 294 6.89 -3.59 11.37
CA LEU A 294 7.48 -2.91 10.24
C LEU A 294 8.92 -3.40 10.09
N GLN A 295 9.33 -3.72 8.87
CA GLN A 295 10.71 -4.08 8.54
C GLN A 295 11.28 -3.08 7.55
N LYS A 296 12.52 -2.64 7.80
CA LYS A 296 13.32 -1.85 6.86
C LYS A 296 14.31 -2.77 6.16
N PHE A 297 14.31 -2.74 4.84
CA PHE A 297 15.25 -3.45 3.96
C PHE A 297 16.23 -2.43 3.38
N ILE A 298 17.52 -2.62 3.65
CA ILE A 298 18.61 -1.74 3.19
C ILE A 298 19.22 -2.33 1.95
N ARG A 299 19.20 -1.56 0.84
CA ARG A 299 19.76 -1.97 -0.44
C ARG A 299 21.28 -2.09 -0.35
N GLN A 300 21.82 -3.21 -0.80
CA GLN A 300 23.26 -3.43 -0.92
C GLN A 300 23.71 -2.95 -2.30
N ARG A 301 24.70 -2.07 -2.33
CA ARG A 301 25.29 -1.50 -3.56
C ARG A 301 26.66 -2.07 -3.84
#